data_0166a7e729d260aeff2f06baf70a22c7
#
_entry.id   0166a7e729d260aeff2f06baf70a22c7
#
_cell.length_a   1.000
_cell.length_b   1.000
_cell.length_c   1.000
_cell.angle_alpha   90.00
_cell.angle_beta   90.00
_cell.angle_gamma   90.00
#
_symmetry.space_group_name_H-M   'P 1'
#
loop_
_entity.id
_entity.type
_entity.pdbx_description
1 polymer ?
#
loop_
_entity_poly.entity_id
_entity_poly.type
_entity_poly.pdbx_seq_one_letter_code
_entity_poly.pdbx_strand_id
1 'polypeptide(L)'
;MSDLVPWSSLPQCWVHIQLPGYRQSPQHHTYEGSKLEDLPPIPIELDDDCAWLMRHGTVHAEDGLHRYEHGIQPGTVEKLTLEAGLKLPSSFLRFMSSPELQARVRSCTDCYLDPGERIVQTVGKIPGNLVHFLSDSQSCAHWYLHVLPNGDVGVLESADLYCYKIEHSDWIENPACRLESIDLSELNFAYCAPSFSDFLYRFWIENEIWYALEDDNSSRPLNPLELEYVGHYAANARP
;
A
#
# COMPACT_ATOMS: atom_id res chain seq x y z
N MET A 1 -16.37 -5.42 26.26
CA MET A 1 -15.87 -4.12 25.79
C MET A 1 -15.56 -4.35 24.33
N SER A 2 -16.29 -3.68 23.42
CA SER A 2 -16.03 -3.80 21.98
C SER A 2 -14.63 -3.23 21.74
N ASP A 3 -13.74 -4.06 21.22
CA ASP A 3 -12.43 -3.66 20.76
C ASP A 3 -12.64 -2.66 19.61
N LEU A 4 -12.69 -1.36 19.97
CA LEU A 4 -12.74 -0.29 18.98
C LEU A 4 -11.45 -0.45 18.18
N VAL A 5 -11.61 -0.73 16.89
CA VAL A 5 -10.47 -0.76 15.97
C VAL A 5 -9.72 0.56 16.13
N PRO A 6 -8.43 0.56 16.46
CA PRO A 6 -7.70 1.77 16.81
C PRO A 6 -7.84 2.90 15.78
N TRP A 7 -7.95 2.55 14.50
CA TRP A 7 -8.06 3.48 13.38
C TRP A 7 -9.50 3.87 13.00
N SER A 8 -10.51 3.53 13.81
CA SER A 8 -11.92 3.83 13.49
C SER A 8 -12.25 5.33 13.40
N SER A 9 -11.38 6.20 13.90
CA SER A 9 -11.51 7.66 13.77
C SER A 9 -10.97 8.22 12.45
N LEU A 10 -10.26 7.42 11.67
CA LEU A 10 -9.79 7.80 10.33
C LEU A 10 -10.82 7.38 9.27
N PRO A 11 -10.86 8.06 8.10
CA PRO A 11 -11.58 7.56 6.94
C PRO A 11 -11.16 6.12 6.64
N GLN A 12 -12.15 5.22 6.49
CA GLN A 12 -11.94 3.80 6.17
C GLN A 12 -12.05 3.64 4.67
N CYS A 13 -10.93 3.71 3.95
CA CYS A 13 -10.92 3.89 2.51
C CYS A 13 -9.79 3.13 1.85
N TRP A 14 -10.12 2.25 0.90
CA TRP A 14 -9.16 1.70 -0.03
C TRP A 14 -8.91 2.72 -1.14
N VAL A 15 -7.67 3.18 -1.24
CA VAL A 15 -7.23 4.08 -2.30
C VAL A 15 -6.78 3.26 -3.50
N HIS A 16 -7.42 3.47 -4.63
CA HIS A 16 -7.32 2.60 -5.79
C HIS A 16 -7.32 3.37 -7.11
N ILE A 17 -6.87 2.67 -8.15
CA ILE A 17 -7.03 3.05 -9.55
C ILE A 17 -8.38 2.54 -10.11
N GLN A 18 -8.74 2.97 -11.31
CA GLN A 18 -9.86 2.38 -12.04
C GLN A 18 -9.63 0.89 -12.34
N LEU A 19 -10.73 0.12 -12.40
CA LEU A 19 -10.75 -1.22 -12.96
C LEU A 19 -11.66 -1.21 -14.19
N PRO A 20 -11.11 -1.21 -15.41
CA PRO A 20 -11.85 -0.98 -16.64
C PRO A 20 -13.03 -1.94 -16.80
N GLY A 21 -14.22 -1.36 -17.07
CA GLY A 21 -15.45 -2.14 -17.21
C GLY A 21 -16.11 -2.58 -15.89
N TYR A 22 -15.45 -2.45 -14.74
CA TYR A 22 -15.96 -2.93 -13.44
C TYR A 22 -16.07 -1.81 -12.40
N ARG A 23 -15.04 -1.03 -12.22
CA ARG A 23 -15.02 0.11 -11.29
C ARG A 23 -14.44 1.30 -12.03
N GLN A 24 -15.31 2.26 -12.35
CA GLN A 24 -14.94 3.44 -13.10
C GLN A 24 -14.32 4.49 -12.17
N SER A 25 -13.29 5.17 -12.64
CA SER A 25 -12.84 6.44 -12.10
C SER A 25 -13.29 7.56 -13.04
N PRO A 26 -13.74 8.71 -12.52
CA PRO A 26 -14.12 9.86 -13.36
C PRO A 26 -12.97 10.41 -14.17
N GLN A 27 -11.74 10.18 -13.75
CA GLN A 27 -10.53 10.63 -14.45
C GLN A 27 -9.54 9.47 -14.58
N HIS A 28 -9.01 9.28 -15.79
CA HIS A 28 -7.94 8.32 -16.03
C HIS A 28 -6.72 8.65 -15.16
N HIS A 29 -6.11 7.61 -14.59
CA HIS A 29 -4.89 7.68 -13.77
C HIS A 29 -5.00 8.52 -12.49
N THR A 30 -6.21 8.73 -11.97
CA THR A 30 -6.39 9.33 -10.65
C THR A 30 -6.76 8.26 -9.61
N TYR A 31 -6.29 8.49 -8.39
CA TYR A 31 -6.72 7.65 -7.26
C TYR A 31 -8.10 8.06 -6.78
N GLU A 32 -8.87 7.07 -6.41
CA GLU A 32 -10.17 7.22 -5.77
C GLU A 32 -10.26 6.36 -4.53
N GLY A 33 -11.22 6.68 -3.68
CA GLY A 33 -11.47 5.96 -2.45
C GLY A 33 -12.74 5.12 -2.53
N SER A 34 -12.63 3.82 -2.24
CA SER A 34 -13.78 2.95 -1.95
C SER A 34 -13.82 2.64 -0.47
N LYS A 35 -15.02 2.54 0.12
CA LYS A 35 -15.15 2.10 1.50
C LYS A 35 -14.62 0.67 1.65
N LEU A 36 -13.96 0.38 2.76
CA LEU A 36 -13.41 -0.95 3.00
C LEU A 36 -14.50 -2.03 3.05
N GLU A 37 -15.69 -1.70 3.53
CA GLU A 37 -16.85 -2.60 3.60
C GLU A 37 -17.41 -3.00 2.22
N ASP A 38 -17.14 -2.21 1.18
CA ASP A 38 -17.60 -2.43 -0.19
C ASP A 38 -16.58 -3.22 -1.04
N LEU A 39 -15.43 -3.58 -0.47
CA LEU A 39 -14.39 -4.29 -1.20
C LEU A 39 -14.70 -5.78 -1.34
N PRO A 40 -14.22 -6.41 -2.43
CA PRO A 40 -14.30 -7.86 -2.57
C PRO A 40 -13.63 -8.58 -1.39
N PRO A 41 -14.19 -9.71 -0.92
CA PRO A 41 -13.48 -10.55 0.02
C PRO A 41 -12.18 -11.06 -0.58
N ILE A 42 -11.19 -11.35 0.25
CA ILE A 42 -9.95 -11.99 -0.18
C ILE A 42 -10.21 -13.50 -0.23
N PRO A 43 -10.17 -14.15 -1.40
CA PRO A 43 -10.61 -15.54 -1.56
C PRO A 43 -9.52 -16.57 -1.25
N ILE A 44 -8.32 -16.12 -0.91
CA ILE A 44 -7.16 -16.98 -0.60
C ILE A 44 -6.65 -16.73 0.80
N GLU A 45 -5.97 -17.72 1.36
CA GLU A 45 -5.26 -17.58 2.62
C GLU A 45 -3.97 -16.78 2.39
N LEU A 46 -3.81 -15.70 3.13
CA LEU A 46 -2.63 -14.85 3.14
C LEU A 46 -1.68 -15.32 4.26
N ASP A 47 -0.56 -15.87 3.85
CA ASP A 47 0.49 -16.33 4.76
C ASP A 47 1.51 -15.21 5.09
N ASP A 48 2.18 -15.35 6.23
CA ASP A 48 3.13 -14.36 6.76
C ASP A 48 4.45 -14.28 5.96
N ASP A 49 4.72 -15.22 5.07
CA ASP A 49 5.93 -15.28 4.25
C ASP A 49 5.70 -14.91 2.78
N CYS A 50 4.49 -14.46 2.44
CA CYS A 50 4.06 -14.11 1.08
C CYS A 50 4.13 -15.29 0.10
N ALA A 51 4.02 -16.54 0.56
CA ALA A 51 4.05 -17.71 -0.31
C ALA A 51 2.85 -17.75 -1.28
N TRP A 52 1.73 -17.13 -0.92
CA TRP A 52 0.59 -16.94 -1.83
C TRP A 52 1.01 -16.18 -3.10
N LEU A 53 1.85 -15.15 -2.98
CA LEU A 53 2.34 -14.36 -4.12
C LEU A 53 3.28 -15.18 -5.01
N MET A 54 4.07 -16.08 -4.42
CA MET A 54 4.88 -17.04 -5.19
C MET A 54 4.02 -18.04 -5.97
N ARG A 55 2.85 -18.44 -5.44
CA ARG A 55 1.93 -19.37 -6.08
C ARG A 55 1.09 -18.73 -7.19
N HIS A 56 0.69 -17.49 -7.03
CA HIS A 56 -0.29 -16.82 -7.90
C HIS A 56 0.31 -15.69 -8.76
N GLY A 57 1.37 -15.04 -8.27
CA GLY A 57 1.99 -13.91 -8.97
C GLY A 57 2.91 -14.35 -10.11
N THR A 58 2.80 -13.69 -11.26
CA THR A 58 3.72 -13.83 -12.38
C THR A 58 4.94 -12.93 -12.18
N VAL A 59 6.11 -13.36 -12.65
CA VAL A 59 7.33 -12.54 -12.61
C VAL A 59 7.30 -11.52 -13.74
N HIS A 60 7.45 -10.25 -13.40
CA HIS A 60 7.52 -9.12 -14.33
C HIS A 60 8.95 -8.53 -14.26
N ALA A 61 9.84 -9.02 -15.14
CA ALA A 61 11.26 -8.68 -15.07
C ALA A 61 11.55 -7.18 -15.31
N GLU A 62 10.70 -6.52 -16.11
CA GLU A 62 10.90 -5.11 -16.48
C GLU A 62 9.93 -4.16 -15.74
N ASP A 63 8.78 -4.66 -15.30
CA ASP A 63 7.68 -3.86 -14.74
C ASP A 63 7.43 -4.09 -13.24
N GLY A 64 8.17 -5.01 -12.60
CA GLY A 64 8.03 -5.28 -11.17
C GLY A 64 8.53 -4.13 -10.30
N LEU A 65 8.02 -4.03 -9.07
CA LEU A 65 8.40 -2.97 -8.12
C LEU A 65 9.92 -2.92 -7.80
N HIS A 66 10.66 -4.01 -8.08
CA HIS A 66 12.10 -4.09 -7.89
C HIS A 66 12.94 -3.24 -8.87
N ARG A 67 12.34 -2.81 -10.00
CA ARG A 67 13.07 -2.12 -11.09
C ARG A 67 13.49 -0.68 -10.78
N TYR A 68 12.89 -0.06 -9.79
CA TYR A 68 13.16 1.33 -9.49
C TYR A 68 14.53 1.50 -8.86
N GLU A 69 15.39 2.32 -9.51
CA GLU A 69 16.79 2.55 -9.10
C GLU A 69 16.94 3.17 -7.71
N HIS A 70 15.88 3.84 -7.24
CA HIS A 70 15.78 4.31 -5.86
C HIS A 70 15.39 3.19 -4.91
N GLY A 71 15.35 1.95 -5.43
CA GLY A 71 14.99 0.76 -4.69
C GLY A 71 15.75 0.67 -3.37
N ILE A 72 15.06 0.10 -2.41
CA ILE A 72 15.52 -0.07 -1.04
C ILE A 72 16.90 -0.69 -1.05
N GLN A 73 17.87 0.03 -0.49
CA GLN A 73 19.16 -0.57 -0.20
C GLN A 73 18.93 -1.74 0.77
N PRO A 74 19.50 -2.91 0.50
CA PRO A 74 19.36 -4.06 1.39
C PRO A 74 19.67 -3.66 2.84
N GLY A 75 18.77 -4.03 3.76
CA GLY A 75 18.93 -3.72 5.18
C GLY A 75 18.45 -2.34 5.63
N THR A 76 17.95 -1.47 4.74
CA THR A 76 17.43 -0.14 5.15
C THR A 76 16.26 -0.26 6.12
N VAL A 77 15.28 -1.11 5.79
CA VAL A 77 14.09 -1.30 6.64
C VAL A 77 14.48 -1.92 7.98
N GLU A 78 15.33 -2.96 7.96
CA GLU A 78 15.83 -3.61 9.16
C GLU A 78 16.61 -2.64 10.06
N LYS A 79 17.40 -1.77 9.45
CA LYS A 79 18.16 -0.75 10.19
C LYS A 79 17.22 0.26 10.85
N LEU A 80 16.27 0.81 10.11
CA LEU A 80 15.28 1.76 10.63
C LEU A 80 14.46 1.16 11.77
N THR A 81 14.01 -0.08 11.61
CA THR A 81 13.24 -0.78 12.65
C THR A 81 14.05 -1.11 13.88
N LEU A 82 15.30 -1.51 13.72
CA LEU A 82 16.20 -1.77 14.84
C LEU A 82 16.49 -0.48 15.62
N GLU A 83 16.75 0.62 14.94
CA GLU A 83 16.99 1.94 15.56
C GLU A 83 15.77 2.44 16.33
N ALA A 84 14.56 2.19 15.82
CA ALA A 84 13.31 2.57 16.48
C ALA A 84 12.80 1.55 17.50
N GLY A 85 13.42 0.37 17.61
CA GLY A 85 12.97 -0.72 18.49
C GLY A 85 11.60 -1.29 18.11
N LEU A 86 11.22 -1.24 16.83
CA LEU A 86 9.92 -1.71 16.33
C LEU A 86 9.97 -3.18 15.94
N LYS A 87 8.83 -3.85 16.13
CA LYS A 87 8.57 -5.18 15.58
C LYS A 87 7.62 -5.04 14.40
N LEU A 88 8.12 -5.24 13.18
CA LEU A 88 7.32 -5.22 11.96
C LEU A 88 6.76 -6.61 11.62
N PRO A 89 5.65 -6.68 10.85
CA PRO A 89 5.11 -7.93 10.34
C PRO A 89 6.14 -8.70 9.50
N SER A 90 6.15 -10.02 9.64
CA SER A 90 7.06 -10.89 8.87
C SER A 90 6.81 -10.79 7.37
N SER A 91 5.55 -10.72 6.93
CA SER A 91 5.19 -10.50 5.52
C SER A 91 5.79 -9.22 4.95
N PHE A 92 5.76 -8.13 5.72
CA PHE A 92 6.37 -6.86 5.31
C PHE A 92 7.88 -7.00 5.15
N LEU A 93 8.57 -7.50 6.18
CA LEU A 93 10.04 -7.67 6.13
C LEU A 93 10.44 -8.61 4.99
N ARG A 94 9.70 -9.70 4.81
CA ARG A 94 9.94 -10.67 3.74
C ARG A 94 9.79 -10.04 2.36
N PHE A 95 8.71 -9.27 2.13
CA PHE A 95 8.48 -8.59 0.85
C PHE A 95 9.54 -7.53 0.58
N MET A 96 9.84 -6.67 1.57
CA MET A 96 10.80 -5.58 1.42
C MET A 96 12.23 -6.06 1.21
N SER A 97 12.59 -7.27 1.64
CA SER A 97 13.92 -7.86 1.45
C SER A 97 14.04 -8.80 0.25
N SER A 98 12.95 -9.05 -0.50
CA SER A 98 12.93 -10.06 -1.57
C SER A 98 12.66 -9.46 -2.96
N PRO A 99 13.69 -9.21 -3.78
CA PRO A 99 13.50 -8.81 -5.18
C PRO A 99 12.63 -9.78 -5.99
N GLU A 100 12.67 -11.07 -5.64
CA GLU A 100 11.85 -12.09 -6.29
C GLU A 100 10.34 -11.89 -6.05
N LEU A 101 9.94 -11.50 -4.83
CA LEU A 101 8.55 -11.15 -4.52
C LEU A 101 8.16 -9.82 -5.15
N GLN A 102 9.04 -8.82 -5.08
CA GLN A 102 8.82 -7.50 -5.67
C GLN A 102 8.67 -7.57 -7.20
N ALA A 103 9.40 -8.49 -7.86
CA ALA A 103 9.26 -8.75 -9.29
C ALA A 103 7.90 -9.32 -9.70
N ARG A 104 7.06 -9.74 -8.75
CA ARG A 104 5.72 -10.29 -9.00
C ARG A 104 4.61 -9.27 -8.79
N VAL A 105 4.97 -8.05 -8.39
CA VAL A 105 4.03 -6.95 -8.18
C VAL A 105 4.43 -5.80 -9.08
N ARG A 106 3.54 -5.40 -9.95
CA ARG A 106 3.70 -4.24 -10.83
C ARG A 106 2.68 -3.16 -10.49
N SER A 107 2.90 -1.96 -11.01
CA SER A 107 2.01 -0.82 -10.80
C SER A 107 1.75 -0.11 -12.12
N CYS A 108 0.48 0.05 -12.48
CA CYS A 108 0.09 0.80 -13.67
C CYS A 108 0.18 2.34 -13.49
N THR A 109 0.43 2.79 -12.27
CA THR A 109 0.69 4.20 -11.92
C THR A 109 2.15 4.44 -11.55
N ASP A 110 3.04 3.50 -11.93
CA ASP A 110 4.47 3.59 -11.63
C ASP A 110 4.80 3.80 -10.15
N CYS A 111 4.04 3.17 -9.24
CA CYS A 111 4.42 3.16 -7.83
C CYS A 111 5.78 2.49 -7.63
N TYR A 112 6.52 2.97 -6.65
CA TYR A 112 7.83 2.44 -6.29
C TYR A 112 7.97 2.25 -4.79
N LEU A 113 8.79 1.27 -4.40
CA LEU A 113 9.09 1.00 -3.01
C LEU A 113 10.02 2.08 -2.46
N ASP A 114 9.61 2.67 -1.35
CA ASP A 114 10.33 3.76 -0.71
C ASP A 114 10.18 3.68 0.82
N PRO A 115 11.15 3.14 1.54
CA PRO A 115 11.06 2.99 2.99
C PRO A 115 11.19 4.32 3.75
N GLY A 116 11.34 5.43 3.04
CA GLY A 116 11.64 6.72 3.65
C GLY A 116 13.02 6.74 4.33
N GLU A 117 13.36 7.88 4.90
CA GLU A 117 14.66 8.07 5.58
C GLU A 117 14.55 7.97 7.10
N ARG A 118 13.35 7.96 7.64
CA ARG A 118 13.07 7.93 9.08
C ARG A 118 11.70 7.34 9.39
N ILE A 119 11.55 6.90 10.62
CA ILE A 119 10.27 6.56 11.23
C ILE A 119 9.72 7.81 11.93
N VAL A 120 8.44 8.11 11.71
CA VAL A 120 7.77 9.26 12.31
C VAL A 120 6.86 8.79 13.44
N GLN A 121 7.00 9.37 14.62
CA GLN A 121 6.09 9.08 15.73
C GLN A 121 4.71 9.69 15.47
N THR A 122 3.67 8.95 15.82
CA THR A 122 2.31 9.49 15.90
C THR A 122 1.92 9.71 17.34
N VAL A 123 1.19 10.80 17.58
CA VAL A 123 0.71 11.20 18.91
C VAL A 123 -0.82 11.36 18.90
N GLY A 124 -1.40 11.81 19.99
CA GLY A 124 -2.83 12.06 20.09
C GLY A 124 -3.65 10.80 20.32
N LYS A 125 -4.75 10.63 19.56
CA LYS A 125 -5.70 9.53 19.76
C LYS A 125 -5.21 8.19 19.27
N ILE A 126 -4.31 8.18 18.29
CA ILE A 126 -3.78 6.97 17.66
C ILE A 126 -2.25 7.03 17.71
N PRO A 127 -1.65 6.84 18.92
CA PRO A 127 -0.20 6.90 19.07
C PRO A 127 0.46 5.67 18.46
N GLY A 128 1.66 5.85 17.90
CA GLY A 128 2.41 4.76 17.29
C GLY A 128 3.59 5.25 16.47
N ASN A 129 3.90 4.52 15.41
CA ASN A 129 5.00 4.85 14.51
C ASN A 129 4.57 4.62 13.06
N LEU A 130 4.89 5.57 12.19
CA LEU A 130 4.72 5.46 10.75
C LEU A 130 6.01 5.01 10.08
N VAL A 131 5.91 3.97 9.27
CA VAL A 131 6.97 3.46 8.40
C VAL A 131 6.50 3.60 6.97
N HIS A 132 7.06 4.53 6.22
CA HIS A 132 6.78 4.69 4.80
C HIS A 132 7.31 3.49 4.02
N PHE A 133 6.61 3.04 2.96
CA PHE A 133 7.10 1.91 2.18
C PHE A 133 6.78 1.97 0.68
N LEU A 134 5.81 2.77 0.25
CA LEU A 134 5.40 2.84 -1.15
C LEU A 134 4.96 4.28 -1.49
N SER A 135 5.39 4.76 -2.65
CA SER A 135 4.98 6.03 -3.22
C SER A 135 4.49 5.87 -4.65
N ASP A 136 3.50 6.65 -5.01
CA ASP A 136 3.17 6.90 -6.41
C ASP A 136 4.22 7.81 -7.07
N SER A 137 4.56 7.55 -8.34
CA SER A 137 5.61 8.30 -9.06
C SER A 137 5.29 9.79 -9.23
N GLN A 138 4.01 10.14 -9.21
CA GLN A 138 3.53 11.53 -9.29
C GLN A 138 3.32 12.16 -7.91
N SER A 139 3.68 11.45 -6.84
CA SER A 139 3.46 11.87 -5.45
C SER A 139 2.00 12.19 -5.11
N CYS A 140 1.07 11.47 -5.72
CA CYS A 140 -0.37 11.63 -5.46
C CYS A 140 -0.86 10.75 -4.29
N ALA A 141 -0.11 9.71 -3.95
CA ALA A 141 -0.43 8.81 -2.85
C ALA A 141 0.84 8.19 -2.25
N HIS A 142 0.88 8.07 -0.93
CA HIS A 142 1.97 7.49 -0.17
C HIS A 142 1.41 6.53 0.86
N TRP A 143 1.96 5.32 0.97
CA TRP A 143 1.47 4.30 1.90
C TRP A 143 2.46 4.04 3.03
N TYR A 144 1.89 3.85 4.21
CA TYR A 144 2.60 3.71 5.47
C TYR A 144 2.11 2.50 6.24
N LEU A 145 3.03 1.76 6.86
CA LEU A 145 2.66 0.93 8.00
C LEU A 145 2.54 1.83 9.24
N HIS A 146 1.43 1.74 9.93
CA HIS A 146 1.27 2.32 11.25
C HIS A 146 1.34 1.23 12.30
N VAL A 147 2.34 1.29 13.16
CA VAL A 147 2.61 0.31 14.21
C VAL A 147 2.23 0.91 15.55
N LEU A 148 1.24 0.34 16.21
CA LEU A 148 0.79 0.77 17.54
C LEU A 148 1.73 0.26 18.64
N PRO A 149 1.73 0.88 19.85
CA PRO A 149 2.56 0.45 20.96
C PRO A 149 2.31 -0.99 21.44
N ASN A 150 1.11 -1.53 21.21
CA ASN A 150 0.75 -2.91 21.53
C ASN A 150 1.20 -3.92 20.45
N GLY A 151 1.75 -3.45 19.34
CA GLY A 151 2.21 -4.26 18.22
C GLY A 151 1.17 -4.48 17.12
N ASP A 152 -0.05 -3.96 17.26
CA ASP A 152 -1.03 -3.99 16.17
C ASP A 152 -0.55 -3.11 15.01
N VAL A 153 -0.87 -3.55 13.80
CA VAL A 153 -0.42 -2.89 12.57
C VAL A 153 -1.60 -2.64 11.65
N GLY A 154 -1.62 -1.47 11.02
CA GLY A 154 -2.54 -1.14 9.94
C GLY A 154 -1.80 -0.43 8.81
N VAL A 155 -2.38 -0.44 7.61
CA VAL A 155 -1.86 0.33 6.48
C VAL A 155 -2.66 1.61 6.34
N LEU A 156 -1.94 2.73 6.31
CA LEU A 156 -2.48 4.07 6.07
C LEU A 156 -2.03 4.59 4.72
N GLU A 157 -2.81 5.48 4.15
CA GLU A 157 -2.47 6.28 2.97
C GLU A 157 -2.59 7.76 3.27
N SER A 158 -1.78 8.56 2.60
CA SER A 158 -1.89 10.02 2.56
C SER A 158 -1.34 10.56 1.24
N ALA A 159 -1.93 11.66 0.76
CA ALA A 159 -1.35 12.42 -0.35
C ALA A 159 -0.09 13.20 0.06
N ASP A 160 0.20 13.29 1.35
CA ASP A 160 1.35 14.01 1.89
C ASP A 160 2.48 13.03 2.29
N LEU A 161 3.73 13.47 2.06
CA LEU A 161 4.92 12.68 2.37
C LEU A 161 5.55 13.13 3.70
N TYR A 162 5.71 12.20 4.66
CA TYR A 162 6.13 12.55 6.04
C TYR A 162 7.50 11.99 6.48
N CYS A 163 8.03 10.98 5.84
CA CYS A 163 9.15 10.19 6.37
C CYS A 163 10.54 10.57 5.81
N TYR A 164 10.75 11.85 5.47
CA TYR A 164 12.02 12.33 4.90
C TYR A 164 12.76 13.30 5.80
N LYS A 165 14.10 13.33 5.65
CA LYS A 165 14.96 14.33 6.31
C LYS A 165 14.99 15.63 5.51
N ILE A 166 15.07 16.74 6.24
CA ILE A 166 15.03 18.10 5.69
C ILE A 166 16.18 18.37 4.68
N GLU A 167 17.33 17.71 4.87
CA GLU A 167 18.56 18.00 4.14
C GLU A 167 18.49 17.65 2.64
N HIS A 168 17.52 16.79 2.25
CA HIS A 168 17.31 16.40 0.86
C HIS A 168 16.04 17.00 0.23
N SER A 169 15.38 17.92 0.94
CA SER A 169 14.01 18.33 0.64
C SER A 169 13.87 19.72 0.03
N ASP A 170 14.82 20.18 -0.78
CA ASP A 170 14.66 21.42 -1.57
C ASP A 170 13.44 21.38 -2.50
N TRP A 171 12.86 20.19 -2.68
CA TRP A 171 11.69 19.91 -3.52
C TRP A 171 10.38 19.74 -2.73
N ILE A 172 10.44 19.57 -1.39
CA ILE A 172 9.27 19.29 -0.57
C ILE A 172 8.88 20.57 0.17
N GLU A 173 7.93 21.31 -0.39
CA GLU A 173 7.41 22.54 0.22
C GLU A 173 6.53 22.28 1.48
N ASN A 174 6.14 21.00 1.74
CA ASN A 174 5.25 20.66 2.83
C ASN A 174 5.95 20.72 4.20
N PRO A 175 5.56 21.66 5.09
CA PRO A 175 6.16 21.78 6.43
C PRO A 175 5.96 20.53 7.30
N ALA A 176 4.95 19.69 7.01
CA ALA A 176 4.67 18.47 7.78
C ALA A 176 5.77 17.41 7.64
N CYS A 177 6.56 17.44 6.55
CA CYS A 177 7.71 16.56 6.37
C CYS A 177 8.81 16.81 7.42
N ARG A 178 8.74 17.90 8.17
CA ARG A 178 9.75 18.33 9.16
C ARG A 178 9.42 17.92 10.58
N LEU A 179 8.22 17.41 10.83
CA LEU A 179 7.74 17.13 12.18
C LEU A 179 8.38 15.84 12.72
N GLU A 180 8.89 15.88 13.94
CA GLU A 180 9.37 14.68 14.66
C GLU A 180 8.20 13.78 15.08
N SER A 181 7.04 14.37 15.30
CA SER A 181 5.81 13.67 15.62
C SER A 181 4.61 14.36 14.98
N ILE A 182 3.58 13.57 14.64
CA ILE A 182 2.35 14.03 13.99
C ILE A 182 1.11 13.49 14.70
N ASP A 183 0.02 14.25 14.70
CA ASP A 183 -1.30 13.76 15.10
C ASP A 183 -2.09 13.39 13.84
N LEU A 184 -2.38 12.10 13.64
CA LEU A 184 -3.09 11.60 12.48
C LEU A 184 -4.48 12.21 12.32
N SER A 185 -5.11 12.67 13.42
CA SER A 185 -6.44 13.27 13.37
C SER A 185 -6.45 14.72 12.82
N GLU A 186 -5.28 15.34 12.71
CA GLU A 186 -5.09 16.69 12.16
C GLU A 186 -4.62 16.69 10.70
N LEU A 187 -4.40 15.49 10.12
CA LEU A 187 -3.81 15.30 8.82
C LEU A 187 -4.71 14.42 7.93
N ASN A 188 -4.44 14.43 6.63
CA ASN A 188 -5.22 13.70 5.64
C ASN A 188 -4.74 12.24 5.52
N PHE A 189 -4.98 11.43 6.55
CA PHE A 189 -4.74 10.00 6.48
C PHE A 189 -6.03 9.21 6.29
N ALA A 190 -5.97 8.19 5.46
CA ALA A 190 -7.00 7.16 5.34
C ALA A 190 -6.45 5.82 5.83
N TYR A 191 -7.28 5.04 6.53
CA TYR A 191 -6.98 3.66 6.88
C TYR A 191 -7.37 2.75 5.70
N CYS A 192 -6.37 2.08 5.10
CA CYS A 192 -6.52 1.34 3.86
C CYS A 192 -6.65 -0.17 4.03
N ALA A 193 -5.95 -0.76 5.00
CA ALA A 193 -5.98 -2.20 5.18
C ALA A 193 -5.62 -2.62 6.61
N PRO A 194 -6.18 -3.77 7.09
CA PRO A 194 -5.92 -4.27 8.44
C PRO A 194 -4.53 -4.92 8.59
N SER A 195 -3.87 -5.26 7.49
CA SER A 195 -2.53 -5.83 7.48
C SER A 195 -1.78 -5.46 6.21
N PHE A 196 -0.46 -5.64 6.24
CA PHE A 196 0.35 -5.50 5.03
C PHE A 196 -0.02 -6.55 3.96
N SER A 197 -0.33 -7.78 4.37
CA SER A 197 -0.73 -8.85 3.43
C SER A 197 -2.04 -8.54 2.73
N ASP A 198 -3.05 -8.00 3.44
CA ASP A 198 -4.31 -7.53 2.83
C ASP A 198 -4.07 -6.41 1.82
N PHE A 199 -3.24 -5.43 2.20
CA PHE A 199 -2.85 -4.35 1.31
C PHE A 199 -2.16 -4.89 0.05
N LEU A 200 -1.13 -5.72 0.23
CA LEU A 200 -0.32 -6.25 -0.86
C LEU A 200 -1.15 -7.08 -1.83
N TYR A 201 -2.08 -7.90 -1.31
CA TYR A 201 -2.99 -8.69 -2.15
C TYR A 201 -3.87 -7.79 -3.02
N ARG A 202 -4.52 -6.78 -2.44
CA ARG A 202 -5.40 -5.87 -3.20
C ARG A 202 -4.63 -5.04 -4.21
N PHE A 203 -3.47 -4.51 -3.80
CA PHE A 203 -2.60 -3.78 -4.69
C PHE A 203 -2.14 -4.63 -5.87
N TRP A 204 -1.71 -5.87 -5.61
CA TRP A 204 -1.29 -6.80 -6.64
C TRP A 204 -2.43 -7.17 -7.59
N ILE A 205 -3.57 -7.65 -7.09
CA ILE A 205 -4.63 -8.17 -7.95
C ILE A 205 -5.29 -7.07 -8.80
N GLU A 206 -5.46 -5.86 -8.26
CA GLU A 206 -6.02 -4.74 -9.02
C GLU A 206 -5.10 -4.30 -10.16
N ASN A 207 -3.80 -4.27 -9.94
CA ASN A 207 -2.84 -3.99 -10.99
C ASN A 207 -2.81 -5.12 -12.05
N GLU A 208 -2.83 -6.40 -11.65
CA GLU A 208 -2.90 -7.51 -12.60
C GLU A 208 -4.16 -7.46 -13.48
N ILE A 209 -5.31 -7.09 -12.91
CA ILE A 209 -6.56 -6.89 -13.65
C ILE A 209 -6.42 -5.73 -14.63
N TRP A 210 -5.87 -4.59 -14.18
CA TRP A 210 -5.67 -3.42 -15.03
C TRP A 210 -4.81 -3.77 -16.26
N TYR A 211 -3.66 -4.38 -16.07
CA TYR A 211 -2.78 -4.79 -17.16
C TYR A 211 -3.43 -5.83 -18.10
N ALA A 212 -4.23 -6.72 -17.55
CA ALA A 212 -4.94 -7.70 -18.38
C ALA A 212 -5.97 -7.05 -19.31
N LEU A 213 -6.56 -5.90 -18.94
CA LEU A 213 -7.67 -5.27 -19.63
C LEU A 213 -7.26 -4.06 -20.49
N GLU A 214 -6.25 -3.29 -20.08
CA GLU A 214 -5.91 -1.98 -20.69
C GLU A 214 -4.55 -1.97 -21.39
N ASP A 215 -3.63 -2.85 -21.05
CA ASP A 215 -2.31 -2.83 -21.67
C ASP A 215 -2.31 -3.63 -22.99
N ASP A 216 -2.17 -2.93 -24.11
CA ASP A 216 -2.11 -3.52 -25.45
C ASP A 216 -1.04 -4.61 -25.62
N ASN A 217 0.05 -4.53 -24.83
CA ASN A 217 1.16 -5.50 -24.93
C ASN A 217 0.96 -6.73 -24.04
N SER A 218 0.16 -6.64 -22.98
CA SER A 218 -0.07 -7.73 -22.03
C SER A 218 -1.54 -8.10 -21.86
N SER A 219 -2.43 -7.59 -22.73
CA SER A 219 -3.86 -7.91 -22.66
C SER A 219 -4.09 -9.43 -22.75
N ARG A 220 -4.87 -9.94 -21.83
CA ARG A 220 -5.20 -11.38 -21.71
C ARG A 220 -6.56 -11.56 -21.03
N PRO A 221 -7.19 -12.72 -21.21
CA PRO A 221 -8.36 -13.03 -20.39
C PRO A 221 -8.02 -13.01 -18.90
N LEU A 222 -8.97 -12.54 -18.09
CA LEU A 222 -8.86 -12.60 -16.64
C LEU A 222 -8.79 -14.07 -16.19
N ASN A 223 -7.91 -14.37 -15.25
CA ASN A 223 -7.82 -15.67 -14.61
C ASN A 223 -8.97 -15.87 -13.58
N PRO A 224 -9.18 -17.09 -13.05
CA PRO A 224 -10.27 -17.34 -12.11
C PRO A 224 -10.28 -16.44 -10.86
N LEU A 225 -9.11 -16.11 -10.33
CA LEU A 225 -8.97 -15.27 -9.14
C LEU A 225 -9.37 -13.81 -9.44
N GLU A 226 -8.93 -13.30 -10.59
CA GLU A 226 -9.28 -11.98 -11.09
C GLU A 226 -10.78 -11.88 -11.42
N LEU A 227 -11.34 -12.91 -12.04
CA LEU A 227 -12.79 -12.98 -12.33
C LEU A 227 -13.62 -12.98 -11.05
N GLU A 228 -13.20 -13.70 -10.02
CA GLU A 228 -13.85 -13.69 -8.72
C GLU A 228 -13.80 -12.31 -8.09
N TYR A 229 -12.65 -11.65 -8.14
CA TYR A 229 -12.46 -10.30 -7.60
C TYR A 229 -13.38 -9.27 -8.29
N VAL A 230 -13.40 -9.21 -9.63
CA VAL A 230 -14.25 -8.24 -10.35
C VAL A 230 -15.73 -8.63 -10.34
N GLY A 231 -16.05 -9.91 -10.19
CA GLY A 231 -17.44 -10.40 -10.08
C GLY A 231 -18.21 -9.79 -8.92
N HIS A 232 -17.52 -9.42 -7.86
CA HIS A 232 -18.09 -8.69 -6.72
C HIS A 232 -18.68 -7.33 -7.15
N TYR A 233 -17.96 -6.57 -7.97
CA TYR A 233 -18.43 -5.27 -8.46
C TYR A 233 -19.61 -5.41 -9.42
N ALA A 234 -19.56 -6.41 -10.32
CA ALA A 234 -20.67 -6.68 -11.24
C ALA A 234 -21.94 -7.08 -10.51
N ALA A 235 -21.85 -7.86 -9.42
CA ALA A 235 -22.99 -8.25 -8.60
C ALA A 235 -23.59 -7.08 -7.79
N ASN A 236 -22.76 -6.09 -7.44
CA ASN A 236 -23.16 -4.92 -6.65
C ASN A 236 -23.45 -3.68 -7.50
N ALA A 237 -23.21 -3.72 -8.81
CA ALA A 237 -23.62 -2.66 -9.73
C ALA A 237 -25.15 -2.57 -9.71
N ARG A 238 -25.71 -1.58 -9.00
CA ARG A 238 -27.14 -1.28 -9.05
C ARG A 238 -27.48 -0.75 -10.45
N PRO A 239 -28.59 -1.22 -11.05
CA PRO A 239 -29.07 -0.68 -12.31
C PRO A 239 -29.44 0.81 -12.24
#